data_58c644448409f2904d9a6b6c1fd428c9
#
_entry.id   58c644448409f2904d9a6b6c1fd428c9
#
_cell.length_a   1.000
_cell.length_b   1.000
_cell.length_c   1.000
_cell.angle_alpha   90.00
_cell.angle_beta   90.00
_cell.angle_gamma   90.00
#
_symmetry.space_group_name_H-M   'P 1'
#
loop_
_entity.id
_entity.type
_entity.pdbx_description
1 polymer ?
#
loop_
_entity_poly.entity_id
_entity_poly.type
_entity_poly.pdbx_seq_one_letter_code
_entity_poly.pdbx_strand_id
1 'polypeptide(L)'
;MKFSSQAGQDEFLLQNFFRGRRGGVFVDVGAYDGEKHSNSLFFERDMGWRGLCVEPLPSAHARLVAVRRSINEQVCVADFEGEAEFIESDAGGEERTLSGLADRLDPRHLERLDRLGAKRTVHRVPVTRLQTLLERHGLYAIDYCSIDVQGAELSILKDLDLDRFKVSVFTIGNEYDDPRLGELMRAKGYVFVMTIAKDQVFRRVDFPALPLTSVLCAVWHQDTQRSDRLRGHAANLAAQSVPVEPIYVFDGSDAPPEWLSGRKIVAHERLTIYQAWNLALALASTPFVMNLNLDDRLAPDAIATLQILLMREQAAMVGGDWKICYSQAETDAVEPCYSAGGLPFVPQWPPAPGTTTRLGSGTGSRGTYGPAVMWRLDAHVGAPRYTWRLPEGTALKVAGDTAWWTVVTEHLKRKAVRFPGIIGNYHSHPATQAEFRQDVDELALIAQLGLSLL
;
A
#
# COMPACT_ATOMS: atom_id res chain seq x y z
N MET A 1 1.87 0.40 21.24
CA MET A 1 2.92 1.01 20.40
C MET A 1 2.41 2.37 19.93
N LYS A 2 3.23 3.39 19.98
CA LYS A 2 2.85 4.73 19.49
C LYS A 2 3.73 5.05 18.27
N PHE A 3 3.15 5.04 17.10
CA PHE A 3 3.79 5.44 15.85
C PHE A 3 3.99 6.97 15.82
N SER A 4 4.97 7.43 15.10
CA SER A 4 5.45 8.82 15.12
C SER A 4 5.47 9.49 13.76
N SER A 5 5.47 8.73 12.68
CA SER A 5 5.48 9.25 11.32
C SER A 5 4.20 10.01 10.95
N GLN A 6 4.29 10.88 9.95
CA GLN A 6 3.18 11.73 9.53
C GLN A 6 2.01 10.95 8.91
N ALA A 7 2.31 9.92 8.12
CA ALA A 7 1.32 9.21 7.32
C ALA A 7 1.32 7.69 7.50
N GLY A 8 1.94 7.17 8.59
CA GLY A 8 2.00 5.74 8.91
C GLY A 8 3.16 4.99 8.25
N GLN A 9 4.20 5.70 7.81
CA GLN A 9 5.41 5.09 7.23
C GLN A 9 6.03 4.06 8.18
N ASP A 10 6.24 4.44 9.45
CA ASP A 10 6.85 3.58 10.47
C ASP A 10 6.01 2.32 10.77
N GLU A 11 4.68 2.42 10.83
CA GLU A 11 3.79 1.26 10.98
C GLU A 11 3.87 0.34 9.75
N PHE A 12 3.79 0.90 8.55
CA PHE A 12 3.88 0.14 7.31
C PHE A 12 5.21 -0.60 7.20
N LEU A 13 6.32 0.07 7.49
CA LEU A 13 7.66 -0.50 7.45
C LEU A 13 7.81 -1.63 8.48
N LEU A 14 7.34 -1.40 9.73
CA LEU A 14 7.36 -2.42 10.77
C LEU A 14 6.65 -3.69 10.31
N GLN A 15 5.42 -3.54 9.82
CA GLN A 15 4.58 -4.69 9.50
C GLN A 15 5.11 -5.48 8.29
N ASN A 16 5.53 -4.80 7.24
CA ASN A 16 5.95 -5.45 5.99
C ASN A 16 7.39 -5.95 6.00
N PHE A 17 8.31 -5.26 6.72
CA PHE A 17 9.74 -5.51 6.58
C PHE A 17 10.44 -5.84 7.90
N PHE A 18 9.98 -5.27 9.01
CA PHE A 18 10.76 -5.31 10.26
C PHE A 18 10.01 -5.95 11.44
N ARG A 19 8.93 -6.69 11.18
CA ARG A 19 8.17 -7.36 12.24
C ARG A 19 9.07 -8.26 13.07
N GLY A 20 9.12 -8.02 14.39
CA GLY A 20 9.95 -8.76 15.32
C GLY A 20 11.45 -8.41 15.30
N ARG A 21 11.90 -7.54 14.41
CA ARG A 21 13.32 -7.15 14.30
C ARG A 21 13.67 -6.09 15.33
N ARG A 22 14.39 -6.49 16.37
CA ARG A 22 14.93 -5.57 17.37
C ARG A 22 16.41 -5.27 17.11
N GLY A 23 16.89 -4.10 17.59
CA GLY A 23 18.31 -3.74 17.53
C GLY A 23 18.83 -3.49 16.12
N GLY A 24 17.99 -3.05 15.20
CA GLY A 24 18.38 -2.66 13.85
C GLY A 24 19.15 -1.35 13.78
N VAL A 25 19.53 -0.95 12.57
CA VAL A 25 20.26 0.30 12.28
C VAL A 25 19.43 1.17 11.35
N PHE A 26 19.23 2.43 11.75
CA PHE A 26 18.58 3.42 10.89
C PHE A 26 19.47 4.62 10.59
N VAL A 27 19.13 5.31 9.49
CA VAL A 27 19.66 6.65 9.13
C VAL A 27 18.47 7.53 8.80
N ASP A 28 18.43 8.74 9.35
CA ASP A 28 17.37 9.71 9.19
C ASP A 28 17.97 11.06 8.76
N VAL A 29 17.86 11.39 7.48
CA VAL A 29 18.40 12.61 6.88
C VAL A 29 17.27 13.61 6.68
N GLY A 30 17.36 14.75 7.38
CA GLY A 30 16.28 15.71 7.54
C GLY A 30 15.42 15.38 8.77
N ALA A 31 16.07 15.00 9.88
CA ALA A 31 15.39 14.52 11.09
C ALA A 31 14.63 15.58 11.88
N TYR A 32 14.74 16.87 11.50
CA TYR A 32 14.10 18.02 12.12
C TYR A 32 14.30 18.04 13.64
N ASP A 33 13.22 18.10 14.44
CA ASP A 33 13.28 18.12 15.90
C ASP A 33 13.36 16.73 16.55
N GLY A 34 13.42 15.68 15.74
CA GLY A 34 13.57 14.29 16.16
C GLY A 34 12.31 13.62 16.66
N GLU A 35 11.21 14.35 16.82
CA GLU A 35 9.93 13.80 17.33
C GLU A 35 8.79 14.00 16.34
N LYS A 36 8.58 15.23 15.89
CA LYS A 36 7.46 15.57 15.02
C LYS A 36 7.64 14.93 13.64
N HIS A 37 6.64 14.11 13.25
CA HIS A 37 6.61 13.42 11.94
C HIS A 37 7.81 12.49 11.67
N SER A 38 8.51 12.07 12.73
CA SER A 38 9.71 11.26 12.59
C SER A 38 9.40 9.85 12.08
N ASN A 39 10.00 9.48 10.96
CA ASN A 39 9.93 8.15 10.37
C ASN A 39 10.77 7.11 11.13
N SER A 40 11.73 7.54 11.96
CA SER A 40 12.70 6.68 12.64
C SER A 40 12.54 6.57 14.16
N LEU A 41 11.83 7.51 14.81
CA LEU A 41 11.71 7.55 16.28
C LEU A 41 11.08 6.27 16.87
N PHE A 42 10.05 5.74 16.22
CA PHE A 42 9.42 4.49 16.66
C PHE A 42 10.43 3.34 16.73
N PHE A 43 11.28 3.20 15.72
CA PHE A 43 12.30 2.14 15.68
C PHE A 43 13.34 2.32 16.78
N GLU A 44 13.76 3.54 17.05
CA GLU A 44 14.67 3.82 18.16
C GLU A 44 14.04 3.52 19.51
N ARG A 45 12.88 4.12 19.79
CA ARG A 45 12.25 4.11 21.11
C ARG A 45 11.64 2.77 21.49
N ASP A 46 10.90 2.16 20.56
CA ASP A 46 10.06 0.98 20.83
C ASP A 46 10.72 -0.32 20.39
N MET A 47 11.60 -0.28 19.36
CA MET A 47 12.27 -1.46 18.83
C MET A 47 13.75 -1.56 19.26
N GLY A 48 14.27 -0.53 19.96
CA GLY A 48 15.64 -0.51 20.46
C GLY A 48 16.71 -0.42 19.36
N TRP A 49 16.36 0.21 18.24
CA TRP A 49 17.31 0.41 17.15
C TRP A 49 18.29 1.53 17.49
N ARG A 50 19.45 1.51 16.87
CA ARG A 50 20.46 2.57 16.92
C ARG A 50 20.58 3.22 15.54
N GLY A 51 21.08 4.44 15.50
CA GLY A 51 21.20 5.08 14.19
C GLY A 51 21.83 6.44 14.21
N LEU A 52 21.71 7.10 13.07
CA LEU A 52 22.20 8.44 12.78
C LEU A 52 21.00 9.32 12.38
N CYS A 53 20.86 10.46 13.04
CA CYS A 53 19.98 11.54 12.64
C CYS A 53 20.82 12.73 12.17
N VAL A 54 20.41 13.36 11.08
CA VAL A 54 21.09 14.51 10.48
C VAL A 54 20.11 15.67 10.31
N GLU A 55 20.47 16.84 10.86
CA GLU A 55 19.65 18.06 10.80
C GLU A 55 20.55 19.31 10.76
N PRO A 56 20.50 20.13 9.69
CA PRO A 56 21.39 21.28 9.56
C PRO A 56 21.02 22.47 10.44
N LEU A 57 19.74 22.70 10.75
CA LEU A 57 19.29 23.89 11.46
C LEU A 57 19.62 23.81 12.97
N PRO A 58 20.35 24.79 13.53
CA PRO A 58 20.75 24.77 14.93
C PRO A 58 19.60 24.63 15.92
N SER A 59 18.48 25.32 15.66
CA SER A 59 17.29 25.31 16.52
C SER A 59 16.57 23.97 16.51
N ALA A 60 16.49 23.30 15.35
CA ALA A 60 15.91 21.98 15.21
C ALA A 60 16.85 20.91 15.80
N HIS A 61 18.14 20.98 15.49
CA HIS A 61 19.16 20.07 15.99
C HIS A 61 19.25 20.10 17.54
N ALA A 62 19.15 21.27 18.17
CA ALA A 62 19.13 21.34 19.63
C ALA A 62 17.97 20.56 20.25
N ARG A 63 16.77 20.59 19.62
CA ARG A 63 15.61 19.78 20.03
C ARG A 63 15.83 18.29 19.75
N LEU A 64 16.35 17.97 18.56
CA LEU A 64 16.71 16.61 18.17
C LEU A 64 17.62 15.95 19.23
N VAL A 65 18.71 16.58 19.61
CA VAL A 65 19.65 16.06 20.64
C VAL A 65 18.98 15.86 22.01
N ALA A 66 17.99 16.67 22.34
CA ALA A 66 17.28 16.55 23.62
C ALA A 66 16.36 15.33 23.70
N VAL A 67 15.86 14.81 22.54
CA VAL A 67 14.86 13.72 22.50
C VAL A 67 15.39 12.41 21.96
N ARG A 68 16.48 12.42 21.16
CA ARG A 68 17.02 11.23 20.49
C ARG A 68 18.29 10.72 21.16
N ARG A 69 18.42 9.40 21.20
CA ARG A 69 19.63 8.70 21.71
C ARG A 69 20.58 8.27 20.59
N SER A 70 20.16 8.47 19.35
CA SER A 70 20.98 8.22 18.16
C SER A 70 22.20 9.13 18.11
N ILE A 71 23.12 8.85 17.20
CA ILE A 71 24.13 9.81 16.79
C ILE A 71 23.40 10.97 16.10
N ASN A 72 23.68 12.21 16.50
CA ASN A 72 23.01 13.38 15.95
C ASN A 72 24.05 14.34 15.38
N GLU A 73 24.03 14.54 14.05
CA GLU A 73 24.97 15.41 13.33
C GLU A 73 24.28 16.70 12.88
N GLN A 74 24.91 17.84 13.21
CA GLN A 74 24.44 19.14 12.77
C GLN A 74 25.12 19.56 11.47
N VAL A 75 24.65 19.03 10.37
CA VAL A 75 25.20 19.25 9.03
C VAL A 75 24.12 19.04 7.97
N CYS A 76 24.25 19.70 6.82
CA CYS A 76 23.42 19.41 5.66
C CYS A 76 24.04 18.26 4.85
N VAL A 77 23.20 17.39 4.29
CA VAL A 77 23.65 16.31 3.41
C VAL A 77 23.39 16.70 1.95
N ALA A 78 24.43 16.59 1.11
CA ALA A 78 24.35 16.76 -0.33
C ALA A 78 25.39 15.90 -1.05
N ASP A 79 25.62 16.17 -2.35
CA ASP A 79 26.61 15.48 -3.20
C ASP A 79 28.01 16.11 -3.18
N PHE A 80 28.28 17.02 -2.22
CA PHE A 80 29.57 17.74 -2.10
C PHE A 80 29.94 18.00 -0.64
N GLU A 81 31.20 18.40 -0.43
CA GLU A 81 31.72 18.83 0.88
C GLU A 81 31.94 20.35 0.87
N GLY A 82 31.60 21.03 1.99
CA GLY A 82 31.81 22.47 2.12
C GLY A 82 30.76 23.19 2.93
N GLU A 83 30.34 24.33 2.45
CA GLU A 83 29.27 25.15 3.03
C GLU A 83 28.30 25.61 1.95
N ALA A 84 27.04 25.76 2.30
CA ALA A 84 26.01 26.28 1.40
C ALA A 84 24.98 27.15 2.13
N GLU A 85 24.19 27.87 1.34
CA GLU A 85 23.01 28.57 1.84
C GLU A 85 21.85 27.60 2.01
N PHE A 86 21.22 27.67 3.18
CA PHE A 86 20.05 26.87 3.56
C PHE A 86 18.90 27.81 3.93
N ILE A 87 17.77 27.63 3.30
CA ILE A 87 16.56 28.39 3.55
C ILE A 87 15.76 27.70 4.67
N GLU A 88 15.70 28.32 5.83
CA GLU A 88 14.73 27.99 6.86
C GLU A 88 13.41 28.68 6.56
N SER A 89 12.32 27.93 6.47
CA SER A 89 10.98 28.46 6.28
C SER A 89 10.17 28.41 7.57
N ASP A 90 9.42 29.48 7.86
CA ASP A 90 8.41 29.53 8.93
C ASP A 90 7.07 29.90 8.30
N ALA A 91 6.39 28.89 7.78
CA ALA A 91 5.03 28.98 7.25
C ALA A 91 3.96 28.75 8.31
N GLY A 92 4.39 28.43 9.57
CA GLY A 92 3.49 28.06 10.66
C GLY A 92 2.99 26.61 10.60
N GLY A 93 2.54 26.08 11.73
CA GLY A 93 1.92 24.75 11.82
C GLY A 93 2.80 23.60 11.32
N GLU A 94 2.25 22.77 10.44
CA GLU A 94 2.92 21.62 9.85
C GLU A 94 3.91 22.01 8.74
N GLU A 95 3.73 23.16 8.14
CA GLU A 95 4.53 23.68 7.01
C GLU A 95 5.93 24.20 7.43
N ARG A 96 6.28 24.15 8.71
CA ARG A 96 7.61 24.54 9.21
C ARG A 96 8.74 23.63 8.74
N THR A 97 8.41 22.46 8.22
CA THR A 97 9.41 21.48 7.73
C THR A 97 9.82 21.69 6.27
N LEU A 98 9.33 22.76 5.63
CA LEU A 98 9.62 23.07 4.22
C LEU A 98 10.93 23.85 4.05
N SER A 99 12.00 23.42 4.70
CA SER A 99 13.32 24.03 4.67
C SER A 99 14.29 23.20 3.82
N GLY A 100 15.22 23.81 3.10
CA GLY A 100 16.14 23.08 2.24
C GLY A 100 17.30 23.91 1.71
N LEU A 101 18.22 23.27 1.00
CA LEU A 101 19.33 23.94 0.31
C LEU A 101 18.82 24.90 -0.75
N ALA A 102 19.28 26.16 -0.72
CA ALA A 102 18.76 27.24 -1.55
C ALA A 102 18.89 26.94 -3.05
N ASP A 103 19.96 26.28 -3.48
CA ASP A 103 20.25 25.93 -4.87
C ASP A 103 19.62 24.58 -5.31
N ARG A 104 18.97 23.86 -4.41
CA ARG A 104 18.33 22.54 -4.67
C ARG A 104 16.82 22.57 -4.58
N LEU A 105 16.23 23.61 -3.99
CA LEU A 105 14.78 23.74 -3.91
C LEU A 105 14.15 23.84 -5.29
N ASP A 106 13.11 23.03 -5.53
CA ASP A 106 12.31 23.14 -6.75
C ASP A 106 11.64 24.51 -6.85
N PRO A 107 11.57 25.15 -8.02
CA PRO A 107 10.85 26.41 -8.18
C PRO A 107 9.40 26.37 -7.65
N ARG A 108 8.71 25.26 -7.84
CA ARG A 108 7.35 25.04 -7.31
C ARG A 108 7.30 25.07 -5.77
N HIS A 109 8.41 24.69 -5.13
CA HIS A 109 8.55 24.77 -3.67
C HIS A 109 8.63 26.21 -3.21
N LEU A 110 9.43 27.03 -3.90
CA LEU A 110 9.53 28.47 -3.62
C LEU A 110 8.19 29.19 -3.83
N GLU A 111 7.47 28.86 -4.91
CA GLU A 111 6.11 29.38 -5.15
C GLU A 111 5.11 28.95 -4.06
N ARG A 112 5.25 27.74 -3.54
CA ARG A 112 4.43 27.26 -2.39
C ARG A 112 4.71 28.09 -1.15
N LEU A 113 5.97 28.32 -0.82
CA LEU A 113 6.36 29.17 0.32
C LEU A 113 5.82 30.60 0.18
N ASP A 114 5.86 31.17 -1.04
CA ASP A 114 5.30 32.51 -1.32
C ASP A 114 3.79 32.54 -1.11
N ARG A 115 3.05 31.54 -1.60
CA ARG A 115 1.60 31.44 -1.39
C ARG A 115 1.21 31.31 0.08
N LEU A 116 2.04 30.65 0.87
CA LEU A 116 1.84 30.48 2.31
C LEU A 116 2.25 31.72 3.12
N GLY A 117 2.84 32.74 2.49
CA GLY A 117 3.40 33.89 3.18
C GLY A 117 4.52 33.53 4.15
N ALA A 118 5.26 32.45 3.88
CA ALA A 118 6.29 31.93 4.76
C ALA A 118 7.42 32.93 4.93
N LYS A 119 7.80 33.20 6.19
CA LYS A 119 9.04 33.93 6.47
C LYS A 119 10.22 33.01 6.12
N ARG A 120 11.25 33.57 5.48
CA ARG A 120 12.46 32.85 5.10
C ARG A 120 13.65 33.46 5.80
N THR A 121 14.47 32.61 6.38
CA THR A 121 15.79 32.99 6.93
C THR A 121 16.85 32.17 6.22
N VAL A 122 17.88 32.83 5.71
CA VAL A 122 19.00 32.15 5.06
C VAL A 122 20.10 31.92 6.10
N HIS A 123 20.48 30.64 6.21
CA HIS A 123 21.60 30.21 7.05
C HIS A 123 22.74 29.73 6.20
N ARG A 124 23.95 29.93 6.63
CA ARG A 124 25.12 29.27 6.09
C ARG A 124 25.41 28.04 6.91
N VAL A 125 25.31 26.86 6.28
CA VAL A 125 25.43 25.58 6.98
C VAL A 125 26.57 24.76 6.41
N PRO A 126 27.28 23.95 7.23
CA PRO A 126 28.23 22.98 6.71
C PRO A 126 27.49 21.89 5.91
N VAL A 127 28.12 21.43 4.84
CA VAL A 127 27.57 20.39 3.93
C VAL A 127 28.56 19.25 3.85
N THR A 128 28.07 18.03 3.89
CA THR A 128 28.85 16.81 3.71
C THR A 128 28.08 15.76 2.89
N ARG A 129 28.80 14.81 2.35
CA ARG A 129 28.20 13.66 1.66
C ARG A 129 27.66 12.64 2.66
N LEU A 130 26.56 11.99 2.33
CA LEU A 130 26.00 10.95 3.18
C LEU A 130 27.02 9.84 3.45
N GLN A 131 27.73 9.39 2.43
CA GLN A 131 28.76 8.35 2.58
C GLN A 131 29.90 8.75 3.54
N THR A 132 30.27 10.02 3.60
CA THR A 132 31.28 10.52 4.56
C THR A 132 30.82 10.35 6.01
N LEU A 133 29.53 10.64 6.29
CA LEU A 133 28.94 10.42 7.61
C LEU A 133 28.84 8.93 7.94
N LEU A 134 28.39 8.12 6.99
CA LEU A 134 28.28 6.67 7.17
C LEU A 134 29.65 6.02 7.48
N GLU A 135 30.71 6.43 6.78
CA GLU A 135 32.09 6.00 7.06
C GLU A 135 32.57 6.43 8.45
N ARG A 136 32.35 7.71 8.79
CA ARG A 136 32.76 8.28 10.09
C ARG A 136 32.18 7.49 11.26
N HIS A 137 30.95 7.01 11.12
CA HIS A 137 30.25 6.29 12.17
C HIS A 137 30.21 4.77 11.99
N GLY A 138 30.89 4.23 10.98
CA GLY A 138 30.97 2.79 10.72
C GLY A 138 29.64 2.14 10.36
N LEU A 139 28.73 2.87 9.69
CA LEU A 139 27.39 2.42 9.31
C LEU A 139 27.39 1.84 7.89
N TYR A 140 27.83 0.60 7.72
CA TYR A 140 27.90 -0.07 6.41
C TYR A 140 26.70 -0.96 6.10
N ALA A 141 25.96 -1.40 7.11
CA ALA A 141 24.75 -2.20 6.97
C ALA A 141 23.60 -1.49 7.70
N ILE A 142 22.66 -1.01 6.92
CA ILE A 142 21.57 -0.14 7.37
C ILE A 142 20.25 -0.85 7.06
N ASP A 143 19.42 -1.02 8.07
CA ASP A 143 18.11 -1.63 7.90
C ASP A 143 17.14 -0.66 7.24
N TYR A 144 17.15 0.58 7.69
CA TYR A 144 16.24 1.61 7.24
C TYR A 144 16.93 2.96 7.05
N CYS A 145 16.69 3.62 5.91
CA CYS A 145 17.15 4.97 5.64
C CYS A 145 15.98 5.86 5.20
N SER A 146 15.73 6.94 5.94
CA SER A 146 14.82 8.01 5.58
C SER A 146 15.61 9.18 5.01
N ILE A 147 15.20 9.72 3.86
CA ILE A 147 15.79 10.91 3.23
C ILE A 147 14.66 11.86 2.84
N ASP A 148 14.52 12.96 3.56
CA ASP A 148 13.56 14.02 3.27
C ASP A 148 14.23 15.38 3.47
N VAL A 149 14.81 15.92 2.40
CA VAL A 149 15.67 17.12 2.41
C VAL A 149 15.21 18.21 1.43
N GLN A 150 14.02 18.06 0.90
CA GLN A 150 13.32 19.06 0.11
C GLN A 150 14.06 19.46 -1.19
N GLY A 151 14.59 18.45 -1.94
CA GLY A 151 15.10 18.63 -3.29
C GLY A 151 16.51 18.11 -3.58
N ALA A 152 17.28 17.70 -2.57
CA ALA A 152 18.59 17.12 -2.76
C ALA A 152 18.61 15.59 -2.84
N GLU A 153 17.47 14.92 -2.68
CA GLU A 153 17.33 13.46 -2.57
C GLU A 153 17.98 12.73 -3.74
N LEU A 154 17.68 13.16 -4.97
CA LEU A 154 18.22 12.52 -6.17
C LEU A 154 19.75 12.66 -6.27
N SER A 155 20.31 13.81 -5.90
CA SER A 155 21.76 14.05 -5.94
C SER A 155 22.49 13.24 -4.87
N ILE A 156 21.95 13.15 -3.65
CA ILE A 156 22.46 12.32 -2.55
C ILE A 156 22.51 10.86 -2.99
N LEU A 157 21.43 10.35 -3.56
CA LEU A 157 21.33 8.95 -3.96
C LEU A 157 22.21 8.61 -5.18
N LYS A 158 22.46 9.55 -6.08
CA LYS A 158 23.43 9.36 -7.18
C LYS A 158 24.84 9.18 -6.66
N ASP A 159 25.23 9.97 -5.66
CA ASP A 159 26.56 9.96 -5.05
C ASP A 159 26.76 8.75 -4.11
N LEU A 160 25.73 8.24 -3.50
CA LEU A 160 25.80 7.16 -2.51
C LEU A 160 26.13 5.81 -3.17
N ASP A 161 27.25 5.20 -2.71
CA ASP A 161 27.67 3.86 -3.08
C ASP A 161 26.87 2.79 -2.32
N LEU A 162 25.79 2.30 -2.93
CA LEU A 162 24.91 1.28 -2.32
C LEU A 162 25.45 -0.15 -2.38
N ASP A 163 26.56 -0.40 -3.07
CA ASP A 163 27.28 -1.67 -3.00
C ASP A 163 28.13 -1.73 -1.72
N ARG A 164 28.65 -0.60 -1.31
CA ARG A 164 29.41 -0.45 -0.07
C ARG A 164 28.52 -0.24 1.15
N PHE A 165 27.54 0.64 1.07
CA PHE A 165 26.59 0.98 2.13
C PHE A 165 25.25 0.28 1.86
N LYS A 166 25.12 -0.93 2.40
CA LYS A 166 23.95 -1.77 2.14
C LYS A 166 22.74 -1.30 2.94
N VAL A 167 21.81 -0.64 2.28
CA VAL A 167 20.54 -0.24 2.85
C VAL A 167 19.47 -1.24 2.46
N SER A 168 18.66 -1.71 3.43
CA SER A 168 17.60 -2.68 3.15
C SER A 168 16.33 -2.04 2.63
N VAL A 169 15.89 -0.95 3.27
CA VAL A 169 14.66 -0.23 2.91
C VAL A 169 14.89 1.28 3.01
N PHE A 170 14.37 2.01 2.03
CA PHE A 170 14.33 3.47 2.02
C PHE A 170 12.90 4.00 2.10
N THR A 171 12.73 5.15 2.75
CA THR A 171 11.70 6.14 2.43
C THR A 171 12.38 7.40 1.92
N ILE A 172 11.95 7.90 0.77
CA ILE A 172 12.59 9.02 0.10
C ILE A 172 11.53 10.03 -0.28
N GLY A 173 11.66 11.26 0.19
CA GLY A 173 10.81 12.37 -0.20
C GLY A 173 10.84 12.60 -1.71
N ASN A 174 9.67 12.69 -2.33
CA ASN A 174 9.51 13.00 -3.75
C ASN A 174 8.30 13.93 -3.94
N GLU A 175 8.41 15.12 -3.36
CA GLU A 175 7.32 16.09 -3.27
C GLU A 175 6.68 16.41 -4.63
N TYR A 176 7.47 16.36 -5.71
CA TYR A 176 7.06 16.77 -7.05
C TYR A 176 7.00 15.62 -8.06
N ASP A 177 6.96 14.38 -7.58
CA ASP A 177 6.80 13.16 -8.37
C ASP A 177 7.86 13.05 -9.51
N ASP A 178 9.14 13.30 -9.19
CA ASP A 178 10.24 13.18 -10.14
C ASP A 178 10.45 11.71 -10.54
N PRO A 179 10.20 11.32 -11.80
CA PRO A 179 10.30 9.92 -12.24
C PRO A 179 11.74 9.40 -12.22
N ARG A 180 12.75 10.31 -12.29
CA ARG A 180 14.16 9.93 -12.28
C ARG A 180 14.58 9.23 -10.98
N LEU A 181 13.87 9.49 -9.87
CA LEU A 181 14.13 8.80 -8.60
C LEU A 181 13.85 7.30 -8.71
N GLY A 182 12.70 6.92 -9.24
CA GLY A 182 12.33 5.52 -9.44
C GLY A 182 13.27 4.79 -10.42
N GLU A 183 13.70 5.47 -11.48
CA GLU A 183 14.67 4.94 -12.45
C GLU A 183 16.03 4.68 -11.80
N LEU A 184 16.53 5.66 -11.03
CA LEU A 184 17.80 5.55 -10.31
C LEU A 184 17.77 4.40 -9.30
N MET A 185 16.72 4.31 -8.48
CA MET A 185 16.62 3.29 -7.44
C MET A 185 16.53 1.88 -8.06
N ARG A 186 15.80 1.73 -9.17
CA ARG A 186 15.76 0.46 -9.91
C ARG A 186 17.13 0.08 -10.44
N ALA A 187 17.86 1.03 -11.03
CA ALA A 187 19.22 0.80 -11.52
C ALA A 187 20.20 0.39 -10.40
N LYS A 188 19.97 0.86 -9.17
CA LYS A 188 20.73 0.51 -7.97
C LYS A 188 20.24 -0.78 -7.26
N GLY A 189 19.34 -1.56 -7.87
CA GLY A 189 18.87 -2.85 -7.34
C GLY A 189 17.74 -2.76 -6.32
N TYR A 190 16.94 -1.71 -6.37
CA TYR A 190 15.78 -1.54 -5.49
C TYR A 190 14.46 -1.68 -6.25
N VAL A 191 13.47 -2.22 -5.57
CA VAL A 191 12.10 -2.33 -6.04
C VAL A 191 11.28 -1.21 -5.40
N PHE A 192 10.55 -0.46 -6.21
CA PHE A 192 9.52 0.45 -5.72
C PHE A 192 8.41 -0.34 -5.05
N VAL A 193 8.00 0.06 -3.87
CA VAL A 193 6.95 -0.59 -3.10
C VAL A 193 5.65 0.19 -3.21
N MET A 194 5.67 1.46 -2.83
CA MET A 194 4.53 2.36 -2.90
C MET A 194 4.93 3.80 -2.56
N THR A 195 4.00 4.73 -2.73
CA THR A 195 4.11 6.09 -2.19
C THR A 195 3.19 6.25 -0.98
N ILE A 196 3.73 6.73 0.13
CA ILE A 196 2.99 7.09 1.35
C ILE A 196 3.07 8.59 1.53
N ALA A 197 1.95 9.29 1.32
CA ALA A 197 1.90 10.74 1.18
C ALA A 197 2.83 11.22 0.03
N LYS A 198 4.02 11.71 0.34
CA LYS A 198 5.03 12.13 -0.65
C LYS A 198 6.32 11.31 -0.58
N ASP A 199 6.41 10.38 0.35
CA ASP A 199 7.56 9.49 0.50
C ASP A 199 7.40 8.26 -0.37
N GLN A 200 8.36 8.02 -1.25
CA GLN A 200 8.46 6.77 -2.00
C GLN A 200 9.22 5.72 -1.19
N VAL A 201 8.61 4.56 -1.02
CA VAL A 201 9.21 3.41 -0.33
C VAL A 201 9.91 2.53 -1.34
N PHE A 202 11.18 2.23 -1.09
CA PHE A 202 11.98 1.32 -1.90
C PHE A 202 12.58 0.21 -1.02
N ARG A 203 12.54 -1.00 -1.53
CA ARG A 203 13.12 -2.18 -0.87
C ARG A 203 14.23 -2.75 -1.75
N ARG A 204 15.37 -3.11 -1.16
CA ARG A 204 16.40 -3.84 -1.90
C ARG A 204 15.83 -5.17 -2.42
N VAL A 205 16.16 -5.54 -3.65
CA VAL A 205 15.54 -6.69 -4.33
C VAL A 205 15.68 -8.00 -3.56
N ASP A 206 16.80 -8.21 -2.88
CA ASP A 206 17.11 -9.42 -2.09
C ASP A 206 16.67 -9.34 -0.61
N PHE A 207 16.15 -8.19 -0.15
CA PHE A 207 15.67 -8.06 1.22
C PHE A 207 14.26 -8.68 1.35
N PRO A 208 14.03 -9.60 2.29
CA PRO A 208 12.74 -10.26 2.42
C PRO A 208 11.67 -9.31 2.94
N ALA A 209 10.49 -9.40 2.34
CA ALA A 209 9.27 -8.80 2.87
C ALA A 209 8.34 -9.90 3.38
N LEU A 210 7.56 -9.59 4.40
CA LEU A 210 6.63 -10.55 5.00
C LEU A 210 5.24 -10.44 4.33
N PRO A 211 4.59 -11.56 3.97
CA PRO A 211 3.22 -11.49 3.49
C PRO A 211 2.29 -11.07 4.64
N LEU A 212 1.54 -10.00 4.41
CA LEU A 212 0.52 -9.51 5.33
C LEU A 212 -0.90 -9.78 4.86
N THR A 213 -1.05 -10.20 3.60
CA THR A 213 -2.36 -10.43 2.97
C THR A 213 -2.43 -11.81 2.38
N SER A 214 -3.44 -12.59 2.81
CA SER A 214 -3.86 -13.79 2.12
C SER A 214 -4.83 -13.43 1.01
N VAL A 215 -4.58 -13.89 -0.22
CA VAL A 215 -5.45 -13.66 -1.38
C VAL A 215 -6.22 -14.92 -1.69
N LEU A 216 -7.54 -14.84 -1.55
CA LEU A 216 -8.47 -15.95 -1.75
C LEU A 216 -8.90 -16.01 -3.22
N CYS A 217 -8.67 -17.13 -3.90
CA CYS A 217 -9.04 -17.34 -5.28
C CYS A 217 -9.80 -18.66 -5.46
N ALA A 218 -11.01 -18.57 -6.01
CA ALA A 218 -11.77 -19.74 -6.48
C ALA A 218 -11.33 -20.09 -7.90
N VAL A 219 -11.01 -21.37 -8.13
CA VAL A 219 -10.58 -21.88 -9.44
C VAL A 219 -11.69 -22.82 -9.95
N TRP A 220 -12.57 -22.27 -10.78
CA TRP A 220 -13.74 -22.97 -11.22
C TRP A 220 -13.43 -24.01 -12.32
N HIS A 221 -13.92 -25.25 -12.14
CA HIS A 221 -13.65 -26.38 -13.03
C HIS A 221 -14.19 -26.22 -14.45
N GLN A 222 -15.27 -25.45 -14.66
CA GLN A 222 -15.89 -25.23 -15.96
C GLN A 222 -15.29 -24.08 -16.79
N ASP A 223 -14.33 -23.32 -16.22
CA ASP A 223 -13.66 -22.26 -16.97
C ASP A 223 -12.73 -22.86 -18.02
N THR A 224 -13.11 -22.74 -19.29
CA THR A 224 -12.34 -23.26 -20.43
C THR A 224 -11.01 -22.55 -20.63
N GLN A 225 -10.85 -21.33 -20.13
CA GLN A 225 -9.60 -20.54 -20.15
C GLN A 225 -8.84 -20.59 -18.82
N ARG A 226 -9.25 -21.48 -17.92
CA ARG A 226 -8.75 -21.59 -16.55
C ARG A 226 -7.22 -21.63 -16.47
N SER A 227 -6.56 -22.40 -17.32
CA SER A 227 -5.10 -22.54 -17.27
C SER A 227 -4.38 -21.22 -17.52
N ASP A 228 -4.78 -20.46 -18.52
CA ASP A 228 -4.15 -19.18 -18.88
C ASP A 228 -4.50 -18.09 -17.86
N ARG A 229 -5.75 -18.03 -17.41
CA ARG A 229 -6.18 -17.13 -16.35
C ARG A 229 -5.42 -17.37 -15.04
N LEU A 230 -5.24 -18.65 -14.67
CA LEU A 230 -4.48 -19.04 -13.48
C LEU A 230 -3.01 -18.63 -13.56
N ARG A 231 -2.38 -18.77 -14.74
CA ARG A 231 -1.01 -18.28 -14.98
C ARG A 231 -0.93 -16.77 -14.85
N GLY A 232 -1.85 -16.04 -15.48
CA GLY A 232 -1.91 -14.59 -15.39
C GLY A 232 -2.18 -14.09 -13.96
N HIS A 233 -3.10 -14.74 -13.25
CA HIS A 233 -3.41 -14.43 -11.85
C HIS A 233 -2.20 -14.66 -10.94
N ALA A 234 -1.55 -15.82 -11.05
CA ALA A 234 -0.36 -16.13 -10.25
C ALA A 234 0.80 -15.16 -10.55
N ALA A 235 1.02 -14.83 -11.83
CA ALA A 235 2.02 -13.85 -12.25
C ALA A 235 1.70 -12.43 -11.70
N ASN A 236 0.43 -12.02 -11.73
CA ASN A 236 -0.02 -10.74 -11.19
C ASN A 236 0.21 -10.64 -9.68
N LEU A 237 -0.07 -11.71 -8.92
CA LEU A 237 0.21 -11.75 -7.49
C LEU A 237 1.71 -11.77 -7.17
N ALA A 238 2.51 -12.47 -7.98
CA ALA A 238 3.97 -12.48 -7.84
C ALA A 238 4.61 -11.12 -8.17
N ALA A 239 3.95 -10.31 -9.01
CA ALA A 239 4.40 -8.98 -9.40
C ALA A 239 3.97 -7.86 -8.43
N GLN A 240 3.21 -8.18 -7.36
CA GLN A 240 2.86 -7.18 -6.36
C GLN A 240 4.11 -6.64 -5.64
N SER A 241 4.11 -5.35 -5.34
CA SER A 241 5.23 -4.64 -4.70
C SER A 241 5.55 -5.15 -3.29
N VAL A 242 4.57 -5.77 -2.64
CA VAL A 242 4.72 -6.52 -1.37
C VAL A 242 4.26 -7.96 -1.57
N PRO A 243 4.86 -8.94 -0.87
CA PRO A 243 4.48 -10.33 -1.03
C PRO A 243 3.08 -10.60 -0.48
N VAL A 244 2.41 -11.57 -1.08
CA VAL A 244 1.10 -12.06 -0.66
C VAL A 244 1.16 -13.57 -0.43
N GLU A 245 0.18 -14.11 0.30
CA GLU A 245 -0.04 -15.53 0.49
C GLU A 245 -1.25 -15.96 -0.36
N PRO A 246 -1.07 -16.49 -1.59
CA PRO A 246 -2.20 -16.96 -2.37
C PRO A 246 -2.79 -18.25 -1.79
N ILE A 247 -4.12 -18.33 -1.76
CA ILE A 247 -4.87 -19.52 -1.35
C ILE A 247 -5.87 -19.85 -2.47
N TYR A 248 -5.61 -20.92 -3.20
CA TYR A 248 -6.40 -21.38 -4.32
C TYR A 248 -7.32 -22.53 -3.91
N VAL A 249 -8.58 -22.44 -4.28
CA VAL A 249 -9.56 -23.52 -4.07
C VAL A 249 -10.01 -24.05 -5.42
N PHE A 250 -9.66 -25.30 -5.68
CA PHE A 250 -10.07 -26.06 -6.85
C PHE A 250 -11.31 -26.86 -6.52
N ASP A 251 -12.35 -26.77 -7.32
CA ASP A 251 -13.57 -27.56 -7.15
C ASP A 251 -13.64 -28.72 -8.16
N GLY A 252 -14.48 -29.72 -7.87
CA GLY A 252 -14.70 -30.84 -8.77
C GLY A 252 -13.56 -31.86 -8.86
N SER A 253 -12.69 -31.95 -7.87
CA SER A 253 -11.55 -32.89 -7.81
C SER A 253 -10.41 -32.61 -8.78
N ASP A 254 -10.33 -31.41 -9.32
CA ASP A 254 -9.25 -31.02 -10.24
C ASP A 254 -7.91 -30.90 -9.49
N ALA A 255 -6.88 -31.53 -10.01
CA ALA A 255 -5.54 -31.44 -9.45
C ALA A 255 -4.91 -30.07 -9.74
N PRO A 256 -4.38 -29.37 -8.71
CA PRO A 256 -3.64 -28.13 -8.94
C PRO A 256 -2.38 -28.39 -9.77
N PRO A 257 -2.01 -27.48 -10.70
CA PRO A 257 -0.75 -27.60 -11.41
C PRO A 257 0.47 -27.56 -10.46
N GLU A 258 1.50 -28.36 -10.77
CA GLU A 258 2.73 -28.41 -9.96
C GLU A 258 3.46 -27.06 -9.88
N TRP A 259 3.44 -26.29 -10.98
CA TRP A 259 4.08 -24.97 -11.04
C TRP A 259 3.41 -23.90 -10.17
N LEU A 260 2.17 -24.13 -9.75
CA LEU A 260 1.42 -23.14 -8.96
C LEU A 260 1.97 -23.06 -7.55
N SER A 261 2.44 -21.89 -7.13
CA SER A 261 2.84 -21.59 -5.75
C SER A 261 1.62 -21.17 -4.90
N GLY A 262 1.80 -21.15 -3.58
CA GLY A 262 0.74 -20.82 -2.63
C GLY A 262 0.03 -22.06 -2.07
N ARG A 263 -0.92 -21.81 -1.16
CA ARG A 263 -1.73 -22.88 -0.55
C ARG A 263 -2.82 -23.32 -1.51
N LYS A 264 -3.15 -24.59 -1.49
CA LYS A 264 -4.13 -25.22 -2.39
C LYS A 264 -5.09 -26.08 -1.62
N ILE A 265 -6.37 -25.96 -1.93
CA ILE A 265 -7.45 -26.82 -1.45
C ILE A 265 -8.08 -27.48 -2.67
N VAL A 266 -8.30 -28.78 -2.62
CA VAL A 266 -9.07 -29.51 -3.62
C VAL A 266 -10.38 -29.96 -2.97
N ALA A 267 -11.48 -29.40 -3.43
CA ALA A 267 -12.82 -29.83 -3.03
C ALA A 267 -13.33 -30.89 -3.99
N HIS A 268 -13.89 -31.96 -3.47
CA HIS A 268 -14.45 -33.05 -4.29
C HIS A 268 -15.83 -32.69 -4.86
N GLU A 269 -16.50 -31.72 -4.25
CA GLU A 269 -17.79 -31.23 -4.68
C GLU A 269 -17.67 -29.94 -5.50
N ARG A 270 -18.71 -29.64 -6.27
CA ARG A 270 -18.84 -28.33 -6.92
C ARG A 270 -19.20 -27.29 -5.90
N LEU A 271 -18.51 -26.16 -5.92
CA LEU A 271 -18.69 -25.10 -4.98
C LEU A 271 -19.28 -23.84 -5.63
N THR A 272 -20.02 -23.06 -4.87
CA THR A 272 -20.21 -21.64 -5.20
C THR A 272 -18.92 -20.89 -4.92
N ILE A 273 -18.75 -19.71 -5.51
CA ILE A 273 -17.61 -18.85 -5.25
C ILE A 273 -17.47 -18.53 -3.75
N TYR A 274 -18.57 -18.32 -3.05
CA TYR A 274 -18.59 -18.00 -1.61
C TYR A 274 -18.21 -19.20 -0.73
N GLN A 275 -18.60 -20.41 -1.13
CA GLN A 275 -18.12 -21.63 -0.46
C GLN A 275 -16.60 -21.80 -0.63
N ALA A 276 -16.09 -21.56 -1.83
CA ALA A 276 -14.66 -21.62 -2.12
C ALA A 276 -13.90 -20.55 -1.29
N TRP A 277 -14.37 -19.31 -1.26
CA TRP A 277 -13.76 -18.28 -0.43
C TRP A 277 -13.82 -18.60 1.07
N ASN A 278 -14.90 -19.19 1.56
CA ASN A 278 -15.01 -19.61 2.95
C ASN A 278 -14.01 -20.72 3.30
N LEU A 279 -13.73 -21.64 2.37
CA LEU A 279 -12.69 -22.66 2.55
C LEU A 279 -11.29 -22.04 2.57
N ALA A 280 -11.01 -21.13 1.63
CA ALA A 280 -9.75 -20.40 1.61
C ALA A 280 -9.55 -19.57 2.88
N LEU A 281 -10.59 -18.87 3.33
CA LEU A 281 -10.58 -18.07 4.55
C LEU A 281 -10.24 -18.89 5.79
N ALA A 282 -10.64 -20.15 5.84
CA ALA A 282 -10.30 -21.04 6.96
C ALA A 282 -8.80 -21.34 7.06
N LEU A 283 -8.04 -21.17 5.96
CA LEU A 283 -6.58 -21.31 5.92
C LEU A 283 -5.83 -19.99 6.04
N ALA A 284 -6.51 -18.85 5.94
CA ALA A 284 -5.85 -17.54 6.02
C ALA A 284 -5.23 -17.37 7.42
N SER A 285 -3.94 -16.99 7.43
CA SER A 285 -3.16 -16.80 8.66
C SER A 285 -2.53 -15.41 8.76
N THR A 286 -2.67 -14.60 7.74
CA THR A 286 -2.18 -13.23 7.68
C THR A 286 -3.17 -12.25 8.31
N PRO A 287 -2.71 -11.08 8.78
CA PRO A 287 -3.60 -10.08 9.39
C PRO A 287 -4.67 -9.52 8.45
N PHE A 288 -4.39 -9.51 7.15
CA PHE A 288 -5.33 -9.04 6.13
C PHE A 288 -5.70 -10.17 5.17
N VAL A 289 -6.88 -10.06 4.61
CA VAL A 289 -7.41 -11.00 3.63
C VAL A 289 -8.01 -10.21 2.48
N MET A 290 -7.92 -10.74 1.26
CA MET A 290 -8.53 -10.17 0.06
C MET A 290 -9.07 -11.29 -0.81
N ASN A 291 -10.28 -11.15 -1.34
CA ASN A 291 -10.73 -11.99 -2.44
C ASN A 291 -10.23 -11.40 -3.76
N LEU A 292 -9.90 -12.25 -4.72
CA LEU A 292 -9.56 -11.84 -6.08
C LEU A 292 -9.97 -12.96 -7.04
N ASN A 293 -10.80 -12.63 -8.01
CA ASN A 293 -11.24 -13.59 -9.01
C ASN A 293 -10.10 -13.95 -9.97
N LEU A 294 -10.22 -15.14 -10.56
CA LEU A 294 -9.18 -15.72 -11.39
C LEU A 294 -8.85 -14.88 -12.65
N ASP A 295 -9.83 -14.17 -13.16
CA ASP A 295 -9.77 -13.36 -14.37
C ASP A 295 -9.44 -11.89 -14.12
N ASP A 296 -9.49 -11.42 -12.88
CA ASP A 296 -9.14 -10.05 -12.48
C ASP A 296 -7.64 -9.85 -12.26
N ARG A 297 -7.18 -8.60 -12.35
CA ARG A 297 -5.78 -8.23 -12.08
C ARG A 297 -5.69 -7.00 -11.21
N LEU A 298 -4.82 -7.06 -10.21
CA LEU A 298 -4.49 -5.94 -9.35
C LEU A 298 -3.41 -5.06 -9.97
N ALA A 299 -3.46 -3.75 -9.71
CA ALA A 299 -2.34 -2.85 -9.94
C ALA A 299 -1.10 -3.33 -9.16
N PRO A 300 0.14 -3.10 -9.64
CA PRO A 300 1.35 -3.65 -9.01
C PRO A 300 1.56 -3.24 -7.55
N ASP A 301 1.01 -2.10 -7.13
CA ASP A 301 1.10 -1.53 -5.78
C ASP A 301 -0.24 -1.57 -5.02
N ALA A 302 -1.25 -2.25 -5.55
CA ALA A 302 -2.59 -2.27 -4.95
C ALA A 302 -2.60 -2.84 -3.54
N ILE A 303 -1.94 -3.98 -3.32
CA ILE A 303 -1.88 -4.63 -2.00
C ILE A 303 -1.25 -3.70 -0.96
N ALA A 304 -0.12 -3.07 -1.27
CA ALA A 304 0.55 -2.13 -0.38
C ALA A 304 -0.33 -0.89 -0.08
N THR A 305 -0.98 -0.34 -1.11
CA THR A 305 -1.89 0.80 -1.00
C THR A 305 -3.08 0.50 -0.08
N LEU A 306 -3.69 -0.66 -0.23
CA LEU A 306 -4.82 -1.07 0.62
C LEU A 306 -4.38 -1.38 2.05
N GLN A 307 -3.21 -2.00 2.25
CA GLN A 307 -2.64 -2.26 3.58
C GLN A 307 -2.42 -0.98 4.38
N ILE A 308 -1.78 0.05 3.78
CA ILE A 308 -1.53 1.31 4.50
C ILE A 308 -2.84 2.01 4.89
N LEU A 309 -3.85 1.95 4.03
CA LEU A 309 -5.16 2.52 4.34
C LEU A 309 -5.84 1.79 5.51
N LEU A 310 -5.81 0.44 5.53
CA LEU A 310 -6.35 -0.34 6.65
C LEU A 310 -5.63 -0.01 7.97
N MET A 311 -4.31 0.17 7.93
CA MET A 311 -3.51 0.50 9.11
C MET A 311 -3.77 1.94 9.57
N ARG A 312 -3.52 2.92 8.71
CA ARG A 312 -3.64 4.35 9.02
C ARG A 312 -5.04 4.73 9.50
N GLU A 313 -6.06 4.23 8.83
CA GLU A 313 -7.45 4.55 9.14
C GLU A 313 -8.03 3.65 10.25
N GLN A 314 -7.27 2.64 10.70
CA GLN A 314 -7.75 1.59 11.60
C GLN A 314 -9.11 1.00 11.14
N ALA A 315 -9.24 0.86 9.82
CA ALA A 315 -10.46 0.37 9.20
C ALA A 315 -10.53 -1.16 9.25
N ALA A 316 -11.74 -1.70 9.26
CA ALA A 316 -11.97 -3.13 9.16
C ALA A 316 -11.89 -3.61 7.70
N MET A 317 -12.22 -2.74 6.76
CA MET A 317 -12.31 -3.07 5.35
C MET A 317 -11.91 -1.88 4.48
N VAL A 318 -11.32 -2.16 3.33
CA VAL A 318 -10.97 -1.17 2.30
C VAL A 318 -11.20 -1.74 0.90
N GLY A 319 -11.67 -0.91 0.00
CA GLY A 319 -11.78 -1.19 -1.42
C GLY A 319 -11.37 0.02 -2.26
N GLY A 320 -11.46 -0.08 -3.57
CA GLY A 320 -11.14 0.99 -4.50
C GLY A 320 -11.91 0.90 -5.81
N ASP A 321 -11.60 1.79 -6.74
CA ASP A 321 -12.19 1.79 -8.08
C ASP A 321 -11.49 0.75 -8.98
N TRP A 322 -12.21 0.28 -9.99
CA TRP A 322 -11.72 -0.71 -10.94
C TRP A 322 -11.96 -0.23 -12.37
N LYS A 323 -10.99 -0.49 -13.25
CA LYS A 323 -11.17 -0.34 -14.68
C LYS A 323 -11.84 -1.60 -15.23
N ILE A 324 -12.91 -1.44 -16.01
CA ILE A 324 -13.61 -2.57 -16.63
C ILE A 324 -12.98 -2.85 -17.99
N CYS A 325 -12.60 -4.11 -18.19
CA CYS A 325 -11.95 -4.60 -19.38
C CYS A 325 -12.77 -5.75 -19.99
N TYR A 326 -12.87 -5.79 -21.32
CA TYR A 326 -13.67 -6.76 -22.05
C TYR A 326 -12.82 -7.81 -22.78
N SER A 327 -11.51 -7.71 -22.68
CA SER A 327 -10.58 -8.72 -23.18
C SER A 327 -9.52 -9.06 -22.13
N GLN A 328 -8.98 -10.26 -22.18
CA GLN A 328 -7.91 -10.66 -21.26
C GLN A 328 -6.65 -9.81 -21.45
N ALA A 329 -6.32 -9.42 -22.68
CA ALA A 329 -5.17 -8.56 -22.96
C ALA A 329 -5.30 -7.18 -22.29
N GLU A 330 -6.49 -6.57 -22.32
CA GLU A 330 -6.74 -5.30 -21.60
C GLU A 330 -6.69 -5.51 -20.09
N THR A 331 -7.22 -6.64 -19.61
CA THR A 331 -7.22 -6.94 -18.17
C THR A 331 -5.80 -7.15 -17.66
N ASP A 332 -4.94 -7.82 -18.43
CA ASP A 332 -3.55 -8.07 -18.05
C ASP A 332 -2.66 -6.80 -18.11
N ALA A 333 -3.09 -5.76 -18.84
CA ALA A 333 -2.38 -4.49 -18.99
C ALA A 333 -2.67 -3.56 -17.79
N VAL A 334 -2.19 -3.93 -16.60
CA VAL A 334 -2.37 -3.14 -15.36
C VAL A 334 -1.34 -2.02 -15.24
N GLU A 335 -1.77 -0.90 -14.69
CA GLU A 335 -0.94 0.26 -14.33
C GLU A 335 -0.83 0.35 -12.79
N PRO A 336 0.17 1.05 -12.23
CA PRO A 336 0.19 1.39 -10.81
C PRO A 336 -1.09 2.12 -10.39
N CYS A 337 -1.46 2.04 -9.10
CA CYS A 337 -2.66 2.71 -8.60
C CYS A 337 -2.69 4.20 -8.99
N TYR A 338 -3.79 4.64 -9.57
CA TYR A 338 -3.94 6.02 -10.03
C TYR A 338 -5.32 6.60 -9.69
N SER A 339 -5.39 7.92 -9.59
CA SER A 339 -6.67 8.59 -9.34
C SER A 339 -7.55 8.51 -10.57
N ALA A 340 -8.78 8.03 -10.38
CA ALA A 340 -9.81 8.00 -11.42
C ALA A 340 -10.45 9.38 -11.68
N GLY A 341 -9.89 10.46 -11.18
CA GLY A 341 -10.43 11.82 -11.10
C GLY A 341 -11.47 12.19 -12.13
N GLY A 342 -12.66 12.58 -11.65
CA GLY A 342 -13.73 13.12 -12.52
C GLY A 342 -14.51 12.11 -13.37
N LEU A 343 -14.21 10.81 -13.30
CA LEU A 343 -14.96 9.81 -14.04
C LEU A 343 -16.37 9.66 -13.45
N PRO A 344 -17.41 9.64 -14.28
CA PRO A 344 -18.79 9.54 -13.80
C PRO A 344 -19.04 8.17 -13.17
N PHE A 345 -19.88 8.15 -12.14
CA PHE A 345 -20.47 6.92 -11.64
C PHE A 345 -21.29 6.26 -12.74
N VAL A 346 -21.07 4.96 -12.98
CA VAL A 346 -21.83 4.19 -13.95
C VAL A 346 -22.89 3.35 -13.22
N PRO A 347 -24.16 3.77 -13.21
CA PRO A 347 -25.21 3.07 -12.46
C PRO A 347 -25.68 1.79 -13.15
N GLN A 348 -25.35 1.61 -14.42
CA GLN A 348 -25.78 0.44 -15.21
C GLN A 348 -24.65 -0.58 -15.29
N TRP A 349 -25.00 -1.82 -15.03
CA TRP A 349 -24.14 -2.97 -15.24
C TRP A 349 -24.69 -3.84 -16.38
N PRO A 350 -23.88 -4.32 -17.32
CA PRO A 350 -22.47 -3.99 -17.51
C PRO A 350 -22.27 -2.57 -18.04
N PRO A 351 -21.24 -1.86 -17.58
CA PRO A 351 -20.91 -0.55 -18.15
C PRO A 351 -20.35 -0.68 -19.56
N ALA A 352 -20.33 0.43 -20.30
CA ALA A 352 -19.74 0.48 -21.63
C ALA A 352 -18.24 0.13 -21.62
N PRO A 353 -17.69 -0.50 -22.70
CA PRO A 353 -16.28 -0.79 -22.82
C PRO A 353 -15.38 0.43 -22.56
N GLY A 354 -14.27 0.24 -21.86
CA GLY A 354 -13.33 1.30 -21.51
C GLY A 354 -13.82 2.26 -20.42
N THR A 355 -14.95 2.00 -19.79
CA THR A 355 -15.48 2.81 -18.70
C THR A 355 -14.82 2.43 -17.38
N THR A 356 -14.39 3.42 -16.60
CA THR A 356 -14.00 3.24 -15.22
C THR A 356 -15.24 3.31 -14.35
N THR A 357 -15.57 2.26 -13.63
CA THR A 357 -16.66 2.29 -12.66
C THR A 357 -16.18 2.74 -11.31
N ARG A 358 -16.85 3.76 -10.80
CA ARG A 358 -16.95 3.99 -9.36
C ARG A 358 -18.13 3.18 -8.83
N LEU A 359 -17.82 2.15 -8.09
CA LEU A 359 -18.84 1.35 -7.42
C LEU A 359 -19.27 2.10 -6.16
N GLY A 360 -20.22 3.00 -6.33
CA GLY A 360 -20.98 3.67 -5.27
C GLY A 360 -20.21 4.53 -4.26
N SER A 361 -20.58 5.77 -4.10
CA SER A 361 -20.06 6.70 -3.08
C SER A 361 -21.10 6.95 -2.00
N GLY A 362 -21.69 5.97 -1.44
CA GLY A 362 -22.68 6.20 -0.40
C GLY A 362 -23.24 4.92 0.13
N THR A 363 -23.54 4.89 1.37
CA THR A 363 -24.40 3.96 2.08
C THR A 363 -24.41 2.53 1.53
N GLY A 364 -23.34 1.80 1.69
CA GLY A 364 -23.28 0.38 2.04
C GLY A 364 -23.90 -0.68 1.14
N SER A 365 -24.66 -0.38 0.13
CA SER A 365 -25.27 -1.40 -0.69
C SER A 365 -24.86 -1.30 -2.15
N ARG A 366 -24.39 -2.36 -2.73
CA ARG A 366 -24.01 -2.55 -4.13
C ARG A 366 -22.56 -2.14 -4.47
N GLY A 367 -21.61 -2.98 -4.12
CA GLY A 367 -20.27 -2.89 -4.67
C GLY A 367 -19.54 -1.58 -4.40
N THR A 368 -19.90 -0.89 -3.31
CA THR A 368 -19.28 0.36 -2.86
C THR A 368 -17.76 0.25 -2.77
N TYR A 369 -17.23 -0.98 -2.62
CA TYR A 369 -15.83 -1.26 -2.38
C TYR A 369 -15.16 -2.06 -3.52
N GLY A 370 -15.87 -2.28 -4.63
CA GLY A 370 -15.35 -2.98 -5.81
C GLY A 370 -15.55 -4.50 -5.78
N PRO A 371 -15.19 -5.19 -6.88
CA PRO A 371 -15.33 -6.65 -7.00
C PRO A 371 -14.40 -7.42 -6.07
N ALA A 372 -13.34 -6.77 -5.58
CA ALA A 372 -12.42 -7.34 -4.60
C ALA A 372 -12.11 -6.28 -3.54
N VAL A 373 -12.21 -6.68 -2.28
CA VAL A 373 -11.93 -5.85 -1.11
C VAL A 373 -10.84 -6.50 -0.27
N MET A 374 -10.12 -5.67 0.48
CA MET A 374 -9.22 -6.14 1.52
C MET A 374 -9.82 -5.84 2.88
N TRP A 375 -9.74 -6.79 3.81
CA TRP A 375 -10.25 -6.63 5.17
C TRP A 375 -9.31 -7.22 6.20
N ARG A 376 -9.47 -6.80 7.45
CA ARG A 376 -8.78 -7.42 8.57
C ARG A 376 -9.36 -8.81 8.85
N LEU A 377 -8.51 -9.80 9.06
CA LEU A 377 -8.98 -11.14 9.37
C LEU A 377 -9.86 -11.17 10.62
N ASP A 378 -9.58 -10.33 11.62
CA ASP A 378 -10.38 -10.17 12.83
C ASP A 378 -11.76 -9.53 12.59
N ALA A 379 -12.04 -9.02 11.38
CA ALA A 379 -13.39 -8.59 11.02
C ALA A 379 -14.42 -9.73 11.06
N HIS A 380 -13.96 -10.97 10.96
CA HIS A 380 -14.79 -12.14 11.13
C HIS A 380 -15.10 -12.52 12.60
N VAL A 381 -14.47 -11.86 13.57
CA VAL A 381 -14.83 -12.03 14.98
C VAL A 381 -16.18 -11.35 15.22
N GLY A 382 -17.21 -12.15 15.47
CA GLY A 382 -18.60 -11.69 15.62
C GLY A 382 -19.31 -11.35 14.31
N ALA A 383 -18.68 -11.62 13.16
CA ALA A 383 -19.33 -11.56 11.84
C ALA A 383 -19.40 -12.97 11.24
N PRO A 384 -20.47 -13.29 10.47
CA PRO A 384 -20.51 -14.55 9.75
C PRO A 384 -19.43 -14.61 8.68
N ARG A 385 -19.15 -15.79 8.16
CA ARG A 385 -18.45 -15.97 6.89
C ARG A 385 -19.34 -15.51 5.73
N TYR A 386 -18.84 -15.57 4.52
CA TYR A 386 -19.67 -15.28 3.35
C TYR A 386 -20.93 -16.12 3.33
N THR A 387 -22.09 -15.47 3.22
CA THR A 387 -23.37 -16.15 3.04
C THR A 387 -23.41 -16.75 1.63
N TRP A 388 -23.66 -18.03 1.54
CA TRP A 388 -23.73 -18.74 0.26
C TRP A 388 -25.09 -19.42 0.02
N ARG A 389 -25.95 -19.39 1.01
CA ARG A 389 -27.30 -19.96 0.93
C ARG A 389 -28.25 -19.15 1.80
N LEU A 390 -29.42 -18.87 1.27
CA LEU A 390 -30.51 -18.25 2.02
C LEU A 390 -31.19 -19.27 2.95
N PRO A 391 -31.93 -18.82 3.97
CA PRO A 391 -32.61 -19.73 4.94
C PRO A 391 -33.53 -20.75 4.27
N GLU A 392 -34.21 -20.40 3.18
CA GLU A 392 -35.07 -21.29 2.41
C GLU A 392 -34.31 -22.30 1.53
N GLY A 393 -33.00 -22.23 1.52
CA GLY A 393 -32.15 -23.19 0.81
C GLY A 393 -31.61 -22.73 -0.54
N THR A 394 -32.00 -21.57 -1.06
CA THR A 394 -31.48 -20.98 -2.32
C THR A 394 -30.02 -20.63 -2.22
N ALA A 395 -29.17 -21.16 -3.11
CA ALA A 395 -27.76 -20.83 -3.17
C ALA A 395 -27.54 -19.44 -3.78
N LEU A 396 -26.77 -18.58 -3.10
CA LEU A 396 -26.33 -17.30 -3.62
C LEU A 396 -25.19 -17.50 -4.61
N LYS A 397 -25.25 -16.82 -5.75
CA LYS A 397 -24.25 -16.89 -6.82
C LYS A 397 -23.51 -15.58 -7.00
N VAL A 398 -24.16 -14.45 -6.71
CA VAL A 398 -23.68 -13.12 -7.10
C VAL A 398 -23.59 -12.13 -5.93
N ALA A 399 -24.50 -12.19 -4.96
CA ALA A 399 -24.66 -11.13 -3.94
C ALA A 399 -24.17 -11.51 -2.53
N GLY A 400 -23.47 -12.64 -2.34
CA GLY A 400 -23.02 -13.09 -1.02
C GLY A 400 -21.93 -12.21 -0.42
N ASP A 401 -21.08 -11.58 -1.22
CA ASP A 401 -20.13 -10.56 -0.79
C ASP A 401 -20.82 -9.29 -0.32
N THR A 402 -21.79 -8.80 -1.06
CA THR A 402 -22.60 -7.64 -0.68
C THR A 402 -23.33 -7.87 0.63
N ALA A 403 -23.89 -9.07 0.83
CA ALA A 403 -24.52 -9.45 2.10
C ALA A 403 -23.53 -9.37 3.26
N TRP A 404 -22.33 -9.91 3.08
CA TRP A 404 -21.30 -9.88 4.11
C TRP A 404 -20.82 -8.46 4.43
N TRP A 405 -20.59 -7.64 3.41
CA TRP A 405 -20.16 -6.24 3.61
C TRP A 405 -21.22 -5.43 4.36
N THR A 406 -22.50 -5.63 4.02
CA THR A 406 -23.60 -4.98 4.74
C THR A 406 -23.59 -5.34 6.22
N VAL A 407 -23.37 -6.62 6.56
CA VAL A 407 -23.23 -7.03 7.97
C VAL A 407 -22.07 -6.30 8.64
N VAL A 408 -20.89 -6.27 8.03
CA VAL A 408 -19.71 -5.64 8.63
C VAL A 408 -19.89 -4.14 8.80
N THR A 409 -20.40 -3.44 7.80
CA THR A 409 -20.45 -1.97 7.80
C THR A 409 -21.71 -1.41 8.44
N GLU A 410 -22.87 -2.00 8.21
CA GLU A 410 -24.14 -1.44 8.66
C GLU A 410 -24.64 -2.03 9.98
N HIS A 411 -24.43 -3.33 10.21
CA HIS A 411 -24.89 -3.96 11.45
C HIS A 411 -23.81 -3.92 12.54
N LEU A 412 -22.59 -4.32 12.22
CA LEU A 412 -21.48 -4.27 13.18
C LEU A 412 -20.85 -2.89 13.30
N LYS A 413 -21.25 -1.93 12.46
CA LYS A 413 -20.77 -0.55 12.44
C LYS A 413 -19.25 -0.44 12.39
N ARG A 414 -18.59 -1.39 11.75
CA ARG A 414 -17.14 -1.35 11.59
C ARG A 414 -16.75 -0.37 10.50
N LYS A 415 -15.69 0.40 10.74
CA LYS A 415 -15.20 1.39 9.78
C LYS A 415 -14.76 0.72 8.49
N ALA A 416 -15.29 1.17 7.38
CA ALA A 416 -14.82 0.84 6.05
C ALA A 416 -14.35 2.11 5.35
N VAL A 417 -13.30 2.00 4.55
CA VAL A 417 -12.73 3.11 3.78
C VAL A 417 -12.63 2.75 2.32
N ARG A 418 -12.53 3.77 1.48
CA ARG A 418 -12.41 3.62 0.06
C ARG A 418 -11.19 4.39 -0.44
N PHE A 419 -10.35 3.72 -1.21
CA PHE A 419 -9.32 4.38 -1.99
C PHE A 419 -9.96 5.09 -3.19
N PRO A 420 -9.75 6.40 -3.38
CA PRO A 420 -10.39 7.17 -4.45
C PRO A 420 -9.65 7.01 -5.79
N GLY A 421 -9.27 5.81 -6.17
CA GLY A 421 -8.50 5.53 -7.37
C GLY A 421 -8.63 4.09 -7.83
N ILE A 422 -8.10 3.83 -9.02
CA ILE A 422 -8.09 2.52 -9.66
C ILE A 422 -7.05 1.64 -8.97
N ILE A 423 -7.48 0.47 -8.50
CA ILE A 423 -6.64 -0.54 -7.84
C ILE A 423 -6.46 -1.79 -8.68
N GLY A 424 -7.11 -1.87 -9.84
CA GLY A 424 -7.00 -3.03 -10.71
C GLY A 424 -7.94 -2.99 -11.90
N ASN A 425 -7.82 -4.01 -12.72
CA ASN A 425 -8.61 -4.25 -13.91
C ASN A 425 -9.57 -5.42 -13.65
N TYR A 426 -10.87 -5.16 -13.81
CA TYR A 426 -11.93 -6.12 -13.70
C TYR A 426 -12.27 -6.70 -15.08
N HIS A 427 -12.21 -8.03 -15.21
CA HIS A 427 -12.58 -8.70 -16.45
C HIS A 427 -14.09 -8.90 -16.53
N SER A 428 -14.70 -8.35 -17.57
CA SER A 428 -16.14 -8.42 -17.78
C SER A 428 -16.43 -9.06 -19.14
N HIS A 429 -16.90 -10.29 -19.14
CA HIS A 429 -17.21 -10.98 -20.41
C HIS A 429 -18.67 -10.77 -20.79
N PRO A 430 -18.98 -10.14 -21.96
CA PRO A 430 -20.36 -9.80 -22.34
C PRO A 430 -21.33 -11.00 -22.37
N ALA A 431 -20.83 -12.21 -22.67
CA ALA A 431 -21.67 -13.41 -22.75
C ALA A 431 -22.01 -14.02 -21.39
N THR A 432 -21.17 -13.82 -20.37
CA THR A 432 -21.39 -14.35 -19.00
C THR A 432 -22.15 -13.38 -18.11
N GLN A 433 -22.27 -12.13 -18.50
CA GLN A 433 -23.00 -11.09 -17.77
C GLN A 433 -24.52 -11.26 -17.72
N ALA A 434 -25.06 -12.21 -18.44
CA ALA A 434 -26.45 -12.63 -18.23
C ALA A 434 -26.70 -13.10 -16.77
N GLU A 435 -25.65 -13.53 -16.07
CA GLU A 435 -25.70 -13.90 -14.66
C GLU A 435 -25.91 -12.68 -13.75
N PHE A 436 -25.47 -11.48 -14.13
CA PHE A 436 -25.69 -10.25 -13.37
C PHE A 436 -27.16 -9.77 -13.37
N ARG A 437 -27.99 -10.28 -14.25
CA ARG A 437 -29.44 -10.06 -14.13
C ARG A 437 -30.03 -10.78 -12.91
N GLN A 438 -29.38 -11.83 -12.44
CA GLN A 438 -29.73 -12.52 -11.18
C GLN A 438 -29.32 -11.72 -9.94
N ASP A 439 -28.35 -10.80 -10.07
CA ASP A 439 -27.92 -9.90 -8.99
C ASP A 439 -29.08 -9.08 -8.43
N VAL A 440 -29.93 -8.53 -9.29
CA VAL A 440 -31.08 -7.72 -8.86
C VAL A 440 -32.06 -8.55 -8.04
N ASP A 441 -32.25 -9.82 -8.39
CA ASP A 441 -33.16 -10.72 -7.69
C ASP A 441 -32.57 -11.18 -6.35
N GLU A 442 -31.30 -11.53 -6.32
CA GLU A 442 -30.60 -11.90 -5.08
C GLU A 442 -30.50 -10.74 -4.10
N LEU A 443 -30.21 -9.53 -4.55
CA LEU A 443 -30.18 -8.33 -3.72
C LEU A 443 -31.56 -7.97 -3.18
N ALA A 444 -32.63 -8.15 -3.99
CA ALA A 444 -34.01 -7.94 -3.55
C ALA A 444 -34.40 -8.96 -2.47
N LEU A 445 -33.99 -10.22 -2.63
CA LEU A 445 -34.19 -11.26 -1.63
C LEU A 445 -33.43 -10.96 -0.32
N ILE A 446 -32.17 -10.55 -0.40
CA ILE A 446 -31.37 -10.16 0.76
C ILE A 446 -32.02 -8.97 1.49
N ALA A 447 -32.50 -7.98 0.75
CA ALA A 447 -33.17 -6.82 1.31
C ALA A 447 -34.52 -7.18 1.98
N GLN A 448 -35.26 -8.16 1.43
CA GLN A 448 -36.50 -8.65 2.01
C GLN A 448 -36.30 -9.46 3.29
N LEU A 449 -35.23 -10.23 3.34
CA LEU A 449 -34.90 -11.06 4.50
C LEU A 449 -34.38 -10.23 5.70
N GLY A 450 -33.98 -8.99 5.45
CA GLY A 450 -33.47 -8.08 6.48
C GLY A 450 -32.33 -8.71 7.28
N LEU A 451 -32.36 -8.46 8.60
CA LEU A 451 -31.34 -8.96 9.56
C LEU A 451 -31.37 -10.49 9.78
N SER A 452 -32.23 -11.23 9.13
CA SER A 452 -32.30 -12.70 9.27
C SER A 452 -31.04 -13.42 8.75
N LEU A 453 -30.09 -12.68 8.18
CA LEU A 453 -28.79 -13.20 7.77
C LEU A 453 -27.75 -13.22 8.91
N LEU A 454 -28.10 -12.70 10.08
CA LEU A 454 -27.35 -12.85 11.31
C LEU A 454 -27.77 -14.11 12.02
#